data_568c4c8f7646c278fa7c772399ff7136
#
_entry.id   568c4c8f7646c278fa7c772399ff7136
#
_cell.length_a   1.000
_cell.length_b   1.000
_cell.length_c   1.000
_cell.angle_alpha   90.00
_cell.angle_beta   90.00
_cell.angle_gamma   90.00
#
_symmetry.space_group_name_H-M   'P 1'
#
loop_
_entity.id
_entity.type
_entity.pdbx_description
1 polymer ?
#
loop_
_entity_poly.entity_id
_entity_poly.type
_entity_poly.pdbx_seq_one_letter_code
_entity_poly.pdbx_strand_id
1 'polypeptide(L)'
;PYADKFEKFALGKPLIYYNEDYDAVVDALVAAIPEVGQDDTAVVLMGHGSHHFANATYAALDYVLHAKGYENVFVGTVEGFPTVDQVIANVTAFGAKKVVQYPFMIVAGDHANNDMAGDEEDSWTNLFTQAGFEVENRLVGLAQNEGIVNIIFAHLDATIKEAGL
;
A
#
# COMPACT_ATOMS: atom_id res chain seq x y z
N PRO A 1 -24.21 -10.13 -12.04
CA PRO A 1 -25.06 -11.32 -11.98
C PRO A 1 -26.13 -11.26 -10.88
N TYR A 2 -26.02 -10.30 -9.90
CA TYR A 2 -26.91 -10.25 -8.73
C TYR A 2 -27.71 -8.96 -8.60
N ALA A 3 -27.46 -7.93 -9.42
CA ALA A 3 -28.10 -6.62 -9.31
C ALA A 3 -29.63 -6.68 -9.43
N ASP A 4 -30.14 -7.58 -10.26
CA ASP A 4 -31.57 -7.86 -10.48
C ASP A 4 -32.27 -8.52 -9.29
N LYS A 5 -31.52 -8.95 -8.26
CA LYS A 5 -32.06 -9.54 -7.03
C LYS A 5 -32.31 -8.50 -5.93
N PHE A 6 -31.93 -7.26 -6.17
CA PHE A 6 -32.09 -6.17 -5.21
C PHE A 6 -32.98 -5.07 -5.81
N GLU A 7 -33.79 -4.44 -4.97
CA GLU A 7 -34.60 -3.29 -5.37
C GLU A 7 -33.76 -2.10 -5.82
N LYS A 8 -32.61 -1.90 -5.12
CA LYS A 8 -31.56 -0.93 -5.48
C LYS A 8 -30.20 -1.57 -5.35
N PHE A 9 -29.31 -1.25 -6.27
CA PHE A 9 -27.95 -1.74 -6.30
C PHE A 9 -27.00 -0.62 -6.77
N ALA A 10 -25.94 -0.38 -6.02
CA ALA A 10 -24.90 0.54 -6.41
C ALA A 10 -23.52 -0.10 -6.14
N LEU A 11 -22.53 0.29 -6.95
CA LEU A 11 -21.15 -0.14 -6.79
C LEU A 11 -20.31 1.06 -6.32
N GLY A 12 -19.72 0.94 -5.15
CA GLY A 12 -18.83 1.95 -4.59
C GLY A 12 -17.50 2.06 -5.34
N LYS A 13 -16.81 3.17 -5.12
CA LYS A 13 -15.46 3.40 -5.67
C LYS A 13 -14.41 2.68 -4.82
N PRO A 14 -13.30 2.19 -5.42
CA PRO A 14 -12.17 1.70 -4.66
C PRO A 14 -11.47 2.82 -3.88
N LEU A 15 -10.53 2.46 -3.00
CA LEU A 15 -9.80 3.41 -2.15
C LEU A 15 -9.13 4.53 -2.96
N ILE A 16 -8.50 4.18 -4.08
CA ILE A 16 -7.92 5.15 -5.01
C ILE A 16 -8.69 5.03 -6.33
N TYR A 17 -9.48 6.04 -6.63
CA TYR A 17 -10.28 6.13 -7.84
C TYR A 17 -10.11 7.48 -8.54
N TYR A 18 -10.09 8.58 -7.79
CA TYR A 18 -9.84 9.93 -8.28
C TYR A 18 -8.39 10.34 -8.04
N ASN A 19 -7.89 11.35 -8.76
CA ASN A 19 -6.54 11.84 -8.53
C ASN A 19 -6.35 12.38 -7.10
N GLU A 20 -7.36 12.99 -6.55
CA GLU A 20 -7.38 13.55 -5.19
C GLU A 20 -7.23 12.47 -4.10
N ASP A 21 -7.61 11.24 -4.40
CA ASP A 21 -7.50 10.13 -3.46
C ASP A 21 -6.04 9.79 -3.16
N TYR A 22 -5.12 9.97 -4.12
CA TYR A 22 -3.69 9.78 -3.86
C TYR A 22 -3.19 10.69 -2.75
N ASP A 23 -3.56 11.98 -2.78
CA ASP A 23 -3.17 12.92 -1.75
C ASP A 23 -3.73 12.53 -0.39
N ALA A 24 -5.01 12.18 -0.33
CA ALA A 24 -5.67 11.76 0.91
C ALA A 24 -5.07 10.46 1.49
N VAL A 25 -4.76 9.50 0.62
CA VAL A 25 -4.11 8.22 1.03
C VAL A 25 -2.69 8.48 1.54
N VAL A 26 -1.90 9.28 0.83
CA VAL A 26 -0.54 9.65 1.25
C VAL A 26 -0.58 10.35 2.61
N ASP A 27 -1.44 11.33 2.79
CA ASP A 27 -1.56 12.07 4.06
C ASP A 27 -1.96 11.14 5.22
N ALA A 28 -2.88 10.18 4.98
CA ALA A 28 -3.29 9.19 5.98
C ALA A 28 -2.15 8.20 6.33
N LEU A 29 -1.37 7.76 5.35
CA LEU A 29 -0.22 6.87 5.57
C LEU A 29 0.88 7.58 6.35
N VAL A 30 1.28 8.76 5.92
CA VAL A 30 2.36 9.55 6.54
C VAL A 30 2.03 9.91 7.99
N ALA A 31 0.78 10.24 8.28
CA ALA A 31 0.34 10.52 9.65
C ALA A 31 0.40 9.29 10.57
N ALA A 32 0.30 8.08 10.02
CA ALA A 32 0.25 6.84 10.80
C ALA A 32 1.58 6.08 10.89
N ILE A 33 2.54 6.37 10.02
CA ILE A 33 3.82 5.64 9.91
C ILE A 33 4.93 6.50 10.50
N PRO A 34 5.43 6.18 11.70
CA PRO A 34 6.40 7.02 12.41
C PRO A 34 7.81 7.01 11.80
N GLU A 35 8.10 6.06 10.92
CA GLU A 35 9.39 5.93 10.24
C GLU A 35 9.52 6.84 8.99
N VAL A 36 8.43 7.48 8.55
CA VAL A 36 8.47 8.42 7.43
C VAL A 36 9.36 9.62 7.77
N GLY A 37 10.30 9.94 6.86
CA GLY A 37 11.24 11.04 7.00
C GLY A 37 12.48 10.72 7.83
N GLN A 38 12.73 9.45 8.20
CA GLN A 38 13.97 9.03 8.85
C GLN A 38 15.07 8.76 7.81
N ASP A 39 16.27 9.33 8.00
CA ASP A 39 17.35 9.34 6.98
C ASP A 39 17.96 7.96 6.70
N ASP A 40 17.94 7.02 7.65
CA ASP A 40 18.57 5.71 7.52
C ASP A 40 17.58 4.54 7.51
N THR A 41 16.30 4.85 7.47
CA THR A 41 15.20 3.86 7.48
C THR A 41 14.33 4.02 6.26
N ALA A 42 14.18 2.96 5.48
CA ALA A 42 13.21 2.88 4.39
C ALA A 42 11.88 2.29 4.89
N VAL A 43 10.79 2.92 4.53
CA VAL A 43 9.44 2.37 4.69
C VAL A 43 9.05 1.69 3.38
N VAL A 44 8.70 0.42 3.43
CA VAL A 44 8.28 -0.35 2.26
C VAL A 44 6.82 -0.75 2.40
N LEU A 45 6.00 -0.27 1.48
CA LEU A 45 4.58 -0.58 1.38
C LEU A 45 4.39 -1.74 0.40
N MET A 46 4.03 -2.91 0.90
CA MET A 46 3.80 -4.11 0.08
C MET A 46 2.32 -4.21 -0.32
N GLY A 47 2.03 -3.93 -1.58
CA GLY A 47 0.71 -4.17 -2.18
C GLY A 47 0.57 -5.58 -2.74
N HIS A 48 -0.67 -6.03 -2.95
CA HIS A 48 -0.94 -7.31 -3.59
C HIS A 48 -0.44 -7.33 -5.04
N GLY A 49 -0.69 -6.26 -5.78
CA GLY A 49 -0.47 -6.23 -7.22
C GLY A 49 -1.60 -6.88 -8.00
N SER A 50 -1.50 -6.84 -9.31
CA SER A 50 -2.49 -7.42 -10.21
C SER A 50 -1.98 -7.47 -11.65
N HIS A 51 -2.46 -8.42 -12.43
CA HIS A 51 -2.32 -8.43 -13.89
C HIS A 51 -3.25 -7.43 -14.60
N HIS A 52 -4.18 -6.80 -13.88
CA HIS A 52 -5.07 -5.79 -14.41
C HIS A 52 -4.36 -4.45 -14.54
N PHE A 53 -4.79 -3.60 -15.51
CA PHE A 53 -4.16 -2.28 -15.72
C PHE A 53 -4.20 -1.37 -14.48
N ALA A 54 -5.15 -1.58 -13.55
CA ALA A 54 -5.21 -0.88 -12.26
C ALA A 54 -3.96 -1.11 -11.40
N ASN A 55 -3.10 -2.07 -11.73
CA ASN A 55 -1.80 -2.24 -11.06
C ASN A 55 -0.94 -0.96 -11.14
N ALA A 56 -1.09 -0.15 -12.18
CA ALA A 56 -0.40 1.13 -12.32
C ALA A 56 -0.63 2.09 -11.14
N THR A 57 -1.72 1.91 -10.38
CA THR A 57 -2.02 2.68 -9.15
C THR A 57 -0.89 2.58 -8.12
N TYR A 58 -0.21 1.44 -8.00
CA TYR A 58 0.91 1.28 -7.06
C TYR A 58 2.11 2.14 -7.47
N ALA A 59 2.49 2.10 -8.75
CA ALA A 59 3.57 2.96 -9.25
C ALA A 59 3.20 4.46 -9.20
N ALA A 60 1.93 4.79 -9.41
CA ALA A 60 1.46 6.16 -9.28
C ALA A 60 1.50 6.63 -7.81
N LEU A 61 1.15 5.77 -6.85
CA LEU A 61 1.26 6.08 -5.42
C LEU A 61 2.73 6.31 -5.01
N ASP A 62 3.64 5.46 -5.47
CA ASP A 62 5.09 5.61 -5.25
C ASP A 62 5.58 6.97 -5.79
N TYR A 63 5.19 7.32 -7.02
CA TYR A 63 5.50 8.62 -7.60
C TYR A 63 4.97 9.79 -6.77
N VAL A 64 3.71 9.73 -6.30
CA VAL A 64 3.10 10.82 -5.53
C VAL A 64 3.79 10.99 -4.18
N LEU A 65 4.17 9.90 -3.51
CA LEU A 65 4.94 9.93 -2.26
C LEU A 65 6.26 10.71 -2.46
N HIS A 66 7.05 10.34 -3.46
CA HIS A 66 8.32 11.02 -3.76
C HIS A 66 8.10 12.47 -4.22
N ALA A 67 7.09 12.74 -5.05
CA ALA A 67 6.76 14.11 -5.48
C ALA A 67 6.36 15.03 -4.32
N LYS A 68 5.85 14.47 -3.22
CA LYS A 68 5.55 15.19 -1.97
C LYS A 68 6.75 15.28 -1.01
N GLY A 69 7.91 14.72 -1.37
CA GLY A 69 9.15 14.77 -0.58
C GLY A 69 9.30 13.64 0.44
N TYR A 70 8.51 12.58 0.35
CA TYR A 70 8.65 11.39 1.22
C TYR A 70 9.62 10.39 0.59
N GLU A 71 10.89 10.79 0.50
CA GLU A 71 11.95 10.09 -0.24
C GLU A 71 12.30 8.69 0.32
N ASN A 72 11.93 8.41 1.58
CA ASN A 72 12.21 7.15 2.23
C ASN A 72 11.04 6.15 2.21
N VAL A 73 9.96 6.43 1.44
CA VAL A 73 8.79 5.56 1.33
C VAL A 73 8.74 4.95 -0.08
N PHE A 74 8.69 3.64 -0.16
CA PHE A 74 8.72 2.88 -1.41
C PHE A 74 7.51 1.96 -1.50
N VAL A 75 6.92 1.84 -2.68
CA VAL A 75 5.79 0.95 -2.93
C VAL A 75 6.22 -0.19 -3.85
N GLY A 76 5.89 -1.41 -3.47
CA GLY A 76 6.08 -2.58 -4.32
C GLY A 76 4.90 -3.53 -4.28
N THR A 77 4.91 -4.56 -5.11
CA THR A 77 3.80 -5.50 -5.23
C THR A 77 4.28 -6.95 -5.29
N VAL A 78 3.44 -7.88 -4.78
CA VAL A 78 3.69 -9.31 -4.86
C VAL A 78 3.50 -9.81 -6.30
N GLU A 79 2.37 -9.47 -6.93
CA GLU A 79 1.96 -10.01 -8.23
C GLU A 79 2.02 -9.01 -9.39
N GLY A 80 2.80 -7.94 -9.29
CA GLY A 80 2.77 -6.91 -10.32
C GLY A 80 4.06 -6.12 -10.43
N PHE A 81 3.91 -4.82 -10.56
CA PHE A 81 5.03 -3.86 -10.52
C PHE A 81 4.63 -2.64 -9.66
N PRO A 82 5.60 -1.96 -9.00
CA PRO A 82 7.02 -2.32 -8.90
C PRO A 82 7.24 -3.68 -8.23
N THR A 83 8.23 -4.44 -8.71
CA THR A 83 8.61 -5.74 -8.11
C THR A 83 9.47 -5.53 -6.87
N VAL A 84 9.61 -6.56 -6.03
CA VAL A 84 10.48 -6.52 -4.85
C VAL A 84 11.93 -6.19 -5.24
N ASP A 85 12.46 -6.73 -6.34
CA ASP A 85 13.82 -6.44 -6.81
C ASP A 85 14.01 -4.96 -7.15
N GLN A 86 13.00 -4.33 -7.77
CA GLN A 86 13.02 -2.90 -8.07
C GLN A 86 13.00 -2.07 -6.78
N VAL A 87 12.19 -2.48 -5.79
CA VAL A 87 12.14 -1.82 -4.49
C VAL A 87 13.48 -1.95 -3.76
N ILE A 88 14.09 -3.13 -3.73
CA ILE A 88 15.42 -3.36 -3.13
C ILE A 88 16.48 -2.44 -3.78
N ALA A 89 16.46 -2.33 -5.11
CA ALA A 89 17.38 -1.43 -5.83
C ALA A 89 17.18 0.04 -5.44
N ASN A 90 15.93 0.49 -5.32
CA ASN A 90 15.61 1.86 -4.93
C ASN A 90 15.99 2.14 -3.46
N VAL A 91 15.69 1.24 -2.54
CA VAL A 91 16.07 1.33 -1.12
C VAL A 91 17.59 1.35 -0.96
N THR A 92 18.31 0.55 -1.76
CA THR A 92 19.78 0.56 -1.79
C THR A 92 20.32 1.90 -2.28
N ALA A 93 19.73 2.46 -3.33
CA ALA A 93 20.12 3.77 -3.87
C ALA A 93 19.82 4.91 -2.89
N PHE A 94 18.76 4.81 -2.11
CA PHE A 94 18.45 5.75 -1.03
C PHE A 94 19.50 5.72 0.09
N GLY A 95 20.12 4.57 0.34
CA GLY A 95 21.16 4.41 1.35
C GLY A 95 20.65 4.04 2.74
N ALA A 96 19.45 3.47 2.83
CA ALA A 96 18.92 2.97 4.08
C ALA A 96 19.82 1.88 4.70
N LYS A 97 19.73 1.74 6.01
CA LYS A 97 20.32 0.62 6.78
C LYS A 97 19.24 -0.34 7.27
N LYS A 98 18.07 0.22 7.50
CA LYS A 98 16.89 -0.50 8.00
C LYS A 98 15.74 -0.37 7.02
N VAL A 99 14.96 -1.45 6.93
CA VAL A 99 13.68 -1.52 6.19
C VAL A 99 12.57 -1.83 7.17
N VAL A 100 11.51 -1.03 7.16
CA VAL A 100 10.27 -1.32 7.90
C VAL A 100 9.18 -1.58 6.89
N GLN A 101 8.64 -2.79 6.89
CA GLN A 101 7.64 -3.24 5.93
C GLN A 101 6.23 -3.13 6.48
N TYR A 102 5.33 -2.60 5.67
CA TYR A 102 3.89 -2.49 5.94
C TYR A 102 3.09 -3.12 4.80
N PRO A 103 2.04 -3.92 5.07
CA PRO A 103 1.13 -4.35 4.02
C PRO A 103 0.25 -3.18 3.56
N PHE A 104 0.34 -2.83 2.29
CA PHE A 104 -0.61 -1.92 1.64
C PHE A 104 -1.82 -2.71 1.15
N MET A 105 -2.52 -3.32 2.10
CA MET A 105 -3.68 -4.20 1.94
C MET A 105 -4.71 -3.89 3.03
N ILE A 106 -5.99 -4.10 2.75
CA ILE A 106 -7.07 -3.82 3.72
C ILE A 106 -6.86 -4.60 5.02
N VAL A 107 -6.44 -5.86 4.93
CA VAL A 107 -6.08 -6.72 6.08
C VAL A 107 -4.66 -7.24 5.90
N ALA A 108 -3.92 -7.36 7.00
CA ALA A 108 -2.65 -8.08 7.04
C ALA A 108 -2.93 -9.59 7.07
N GLY A 109 -3.32 -10.13 5.90
CA GLY A 109 -3.73 -11.52 5.70
C GLY A 109 -2.56 -12.42 5.28
N ASP A 110 -2.86 -13.37 4.41
CA ASP A 110 -1.93 -14.42 3.98
C ASP A 110 -0.65 -13.85 3.37
N HIS A 111 -0.76 -12.95 2.39
CA HIS A 111 0.40 -12.31 1.79
C HIS A 111 1.27 -11.54 2.78
N ALA A 112 0.68 -10.86 3.77
CA ALA A 112 1.46 -10.14 4.77
C ALA A 112 2.20 -11.09 5.72
N ASN A 113 1.62 -12.26 6.02
CA ASN A 113 2.22 -13.23 6.93
C ASN A 113 3.22 -14.17 6.24
N ASN A 114 3.00 -14.49 4.96
CA ASN A 114 3.83 -15.43 4.22
C ASN A 114 4.79 -14.71 3.27
N ASP A 115 4.28 -13.97 2.26
CA ASP A 115 5.15 -13.32 1.26
C ASP A 115 5.97 -12.15 1.84
N MET A 116 5.43 -11.39 2.81
CA MET A 116 6.17 -10.31 3.44
C MET A 116 7.03 -10.81 4.61
N ALA A 117 6.40 -11.39 5.64
CA ALA A 117 7.02 -11.67 6.93
C ALA A 117 7.32 -13.17 7.16
N GLY A 118 7.12 -14.03 6.18
CA GLY A 118 7.32 -15.48 6.29
C GLY A 118 8.79 -15.89 6.32
N ASP A 119 8.98 -17.17 6.62
CA ASP A 119 10.33 -17.77 6.77
C ASP A 119 10.88 -18.33 5.43
N GLU A 120 10.09 -18.34 4.36
CA GLU A 120 10.51 -18.85 3.04
C GLU A 120 11.59 -17.96 2.42
N GLU A 121 12.49 -18.57 1.62
CA GLU A 121 13.65 -17.87 1.04
C GLU A 121 13.28 -16.65 0.17
N ASP A 122 12.10 -16.69 -0.46
CA ASP A 122 11.56 -15.67 -1.33
C ASP A 122 10.64 -14.66 -0.61
N SER A 123 10.46 -14.77 0.71
CA SER A 123 9.77 -13.75 1.48
C SER A 123 10.52 -12.42 1.40
N TRP A 124 9.79 -11.32 1.39
CA TRP A 124 10.39 -9.99 1.33
C TRP A 124 11.37 -9.74 2.49
N THR A 125 11.04 -10.22 3.69
CA THR A 125 11.95 -10.17 4.85
C THR A 125 13.30 -10.82 4.54
N ASN A 126 13.29 -12.01 3.95
CA ASN A 126 14.53 -12.71 3.62
C ASN A 126 15.27 -12.05 2.45
N LEU A 127 14.57 -11.58 1.42
CA LEU A 127 15.17 -10.87 0.29
C LEU A 127 15.86 -9.57 0.73
N PHE A 128 15.21 -8.73 1.55
CA PHE A 128 15.84 -7.53 2.11
C PHE A 128 17.00 -7.84 3.07
N THR A 129 16.86 -8.91 3.89
CA THR A 129 17.94 -9.35 4.78
C THR A 129 19.17 -9.82 3.98
N GLN A 130 18.95 -10.59 2.90
CA GLN A 130 20.03 -11.02 1.98
C GLN A 130 20.69 -9.82 1.27
N ALA A 131 19.92 -8.77 1.00
CA ALA A 131 20.45 -7.52 0.46
C ALA A 131 21.22 -6.68 1.49
N GLY A 132 21.28 -7.10 2.76
CA GLY A 132 22.08 -6.50 3.83
C GLY A 132 21.36 -5.50 4.72
N PHE A 133 20.03 -5.44 4.68
CA PHE A 133 19.25 -4.55 5.52
C PHE A 133 18.85 -5.21 6.85
N GLU A 134 18.73 -4.40 7.91
CA GLU A 134 17.93 -4.76 9.09
C GLU A 134 16.44 -4.65 8.71
N VAL A 135 15.63 -5.69 8.98
CA VAL A 135 14.23 -5.73 8.56
C VAL A 135 13.30 -5.80 9.77
N GLU A 136 12.26 -4.98 9.74
CA GLU A 136 11.18 -5.01 10.73
C GLU A 136 9.83 -5.07 10.01
N ASN A 137 8.91 -5.92 10.50
CA ASN A 137 7.57 -6.09 9.94
C ASN A 137 6.51 -5.47 10.84
N ARG A 138 5.64 -4.66 10.24
CA ARG A 138 4.43 -4.11 10.86
C ARG A 138 3.20 -4.75 10.22
N LEU A 139 2.67 -5.79 10.83
CA LEU A 139 1.50 -6.53 10.33
C LEU A 139 0.19 -5.77 10.66
N VAL A 140 0.10 -4.53 10.17
CA VAL A 140 -1.03 -3.63 10.39
C VAL A 140 -1.70 -3.34 9.04
N GLY A 141 -2.92 -3.84 8.82
CA GLY A 141 -3.66 -3.61 7.60
C GLY A 141 -4.25 -2.19 7.51
N LEU A 142 -4.55 -1.75 6.28
CA LEU A 142 -5.10 -0.40 6.01
C LEU A 142 -6.43 -0.13 6.75
N ALA A 143 -7.23 -1.16 7.02
CA ALA A 143 -8.47 -1.04 7.80
C ALA A 143 -8.26 -0.64 9.27
N GLN A 144 -7.02 -0.65 9.77
CA GLN A 144 -6.65 -0.18 11.09
C GLN A 144 -6.18 1.29 11.09
N ASN A 145 -6.05 1.91 9.92
CA ASN A 145 -5.73 3.32 9.75
C ASN A 145 -7.03 4.12 9.62
N GLU A 146 -7.34 4.95 10.61
CA GLU A 146 -8.57 5.76 10.66
C GLU A 146 -8.70 6.69 9.44
N GLY A 147 -7.59 7.29 8.98
CA GLY A 147 -7.58 8.14 7.80
C GLY A 147 -7.99 7.39 6.53
N ILE A 148 -7.48 6.17 6.34
CA ILE A 148 -7.86 5.30 5.21
C ILE A 148 -9.33 4.89 5.32
N VAL A 149 -9.80 4.52 6.52
CA VAL A 149 -11.20 4.14 6.75
C VAL A 149 -12.14 5.31 6.43
N ASN A 150 -11.76 6.54 6.79
CA ASN A 150 -12.55 7.73 6.49
C ASN A 150 -12.67 8.00 4.98
N ILE A 151 -11.62 7.74 4.17
CA ILE A 151 -11.70 7.83 2.71
C ILE A 151 -12.70 6.82 2.16
N ILE A 152 -12.65 5.57 2.64
CA ILE A 152 -13.58 4.52 2.22
C ILE A 152 -15.03 4.90 2.56
N PHE A 153 -15.28 5.44 3.75
CA PHE A 153 -16.63 5.91 4.14
C PHE A 153 -17.09 7.11 3.31
N ALA A 154 -16.20 8.04 2.98
CA ALA A 154 -16.56 9.15 2.10
C ALA A 154 -17.00 8.66 0.70
N HIS A 155 -16.30 7.66 0.14
CA HIS A 155 -16.71 7.03 -1.12
C HIS A 155 -18.05 6.28 -1.00
N LEU A 156 -18.28 5.61 0.13
CA LEU A 156 -19.56 4.95 0.40
C LEU A 156 -20.72 5.95 0.48
N ASP A 157 -20.55 7.03 1.23
CA ASP A 157 -21.56 8.09 1.39
C ASP A 157 -21.89 8.76 0.06
N ALA A 158 -20.86 9.05 -0.76
CA ALA A 158 -21.04 9.58 -2.11
C ALA A 158 -21.85 8.60 -2.99
N THR A 159 -21.53 7.31 -2.93
CA THR A 159 -22.22 6.27 -3.69
C THR A 159 -23.69 6.14 -3.28
N ILE A 160 -23.97 6.15 -1.98
CA ILE A 160 -25.36 6.11 -1.43
C ILE A 160 -26.14 7.31 -1.94
N LYS A 161 -25.57 8.51 -1.85
CA LYS A 161 -26.19 9.76 -2.31
C LYS A 161 -26.48 9.76 -3.81
N GLU A 162 -25.49 9.34 -4.62
CA GLU A 162 -25.62 9.28 -6.08
C GLU A 162 -26.68 8.27 -6.53
N ALA A 163 -26.79 7.14 -5.83
CA ALA A 163 -27.74 6.08 -6.12
C ALA A 163 -29.16 6.37 -5.57
N GLY A 164 -29.33 7.41 -4.75
CA GLY A 164 -30.60 7.69 -4.06
C GLY A 164 -31.01 6.56 -3.09
N LEU A 165 -30.01 5.96 -2.44
CA LEU A 165 -30.18 4.90 -1.43
C LEU A 165 -30.46 5.50 -0.06
#